data_81583f1ef12ef379018f67e5e093d22c
#
_entry.id   81583f1ef12ef379018f67e5e093d22c
#
_cell.length_a   1.000
_cell.length_b   1.000
_cell.length_c   1.000
_cell.angle_alpha   90.00
_cell.angle_beta   90.00
_cell.angle_gamma   90.00
#
_symmetry.space_group_name_H-M   'P 1'
#
loop_
_entity.id
_entity.type
_entity.pdbx_description
1 polymer ?
#
loop_
_entity_poly.entity_id
_entity_poly.type
_entity_poly.pdbx_seq_one_letter_code
_entity_poly.pdbx_strand_id
1 'polypeptide(L)'
;MIEVEYAASFVRQFKRLDSVLQDEVLVRIELFKQRKNHRFLEAHKLQGKYAGSLSFSINYRARVIFKYAKDSKNRAQLLAVGGHEIYD
;
A
#
# COMPACT_ATOMS: atom_id res chain seq x y z
N MET A 1 -6.67 13.97 6.12
CA MET A 1 -6.61 12.51 6.11
C MET A 1 -6.74 11.99 4.69
N ILE A 2 -5.95 11.00 4.35
CA ILE A 2 -6.00 10.41 3.01
C ILE A 2 -7.16 9.42 2.95
N GLU A 3 -8.03 9.57 1.95
CA GLU A 3 -9.08 8.60 1.67
C GLU A 3 -8.48 7.46 0.85
N VAL A 4 -8.84 6.22 1.19
CA VAL A 4 -8.25 5.04 0.57
C VAL A 4 -9.32 4.27 -0.19
N GLU A 5 -8.99 3.91 -1.44
CA GLU A 5 -9.78 3.01 -2.26
C GLU A 5 -8.99 1.74 -2.50
N TYR A 6 -9.67 0.63 -2.73
CA TYR A 6 -9.04 -0.68 -2.88
C TYR A 6 -9.29 -1.20 -4.28
N ALA A 7 -8.22 -1.44 -5.03
CA ALA A 7 -8.33 -2.11 -6.32
C ALA A 7 -8.72 -3.58 -6.12
N ALA A 8 -9.37 -4.16 -7.12
CA ALA A 8 -9.75 -5.57 -7.06
C ALA A 8 -8.56 -6.49 -6.85
N SER A 9 -7.42 -6.16 -7.46
CA SER A 9 -6.18 -6.93 -7.29
C SER A 9 -5.71 -6.92 -5.83
N PHE A 10 -5.80 -5.77 -5.16
CA PHE A 10 -5.45 -5.67 -3.74
C PHE A 10 -6.36 -6.59 -2.92
N VAL A 11 -7.66 -6.52 -3.14
CA VAL A 11 -8.62 -7.32 -2.37
C VAL A 11 -8.35 -8.82 -2.53
N ARG A 12 -8.08 -9.27 -3.77
CA ARG A 12 -7.77 -10.69 -4.01
C ARG A 12 -6.51 -11.11 -3.26
N GLN A 13 -5.47 -10.31 -3.32
CA GLN A 13 -4.20 -10.62 -2.67
C GLN A 13 -4.34 -10.58 -1.14
N PHE A 14 -5.07 -9.61 -0.64
CA PHE A 14 -5.31 -9.49 0.80
C PHE A 14 -6.00 -10.75 1.35
N LYS A 15 -6.99 -11.26 0.64
CA LYS A 15 -7.73 -12.45 1.07
C LYS A 15 -6.86 -13.70 1.16
N ARG A 16 -5.72 -13.72 0.45
CA ARG A 16 -4.80 -14.86 0.48
C ARG A 16 -3.79 -14.79 1.62
N LEU A 17 -3.69 -13.66 2.30
CA LEU A 17 -2.77 -13.52 3.41
C LEU A 17 -3.30 -14.27 4.63
N ASP A 18 -2.39 -14.75 5.48
CA ASP A 18 -2.82 -15.31 6.75
C ASP A 18 -3.41 -14.21 7.64
N SER A 19 -4.15 -14.63 8.67
CA SER A 19 -4.92 -13.68 9.49
C SER A 19 -4.03 -12.71 10.26
N VAL A 20 -2.86 -13.16 10.71
CA VAL A 20 -1.93 -12.27 11.43
C VAL A 20 -1.44 -11.16 10.52
N LEU A 21 -1.05 -11.53 9.29
CA LEU A 21 -0.57 -10.54 8.33
C LEU A 21 -1.70 -9.61 7.88
N GLN A 22 -2.92 -10.14 7.72
CA GLN A 22 -4.07 -9.30 7.41
C GLN A 22 -4.28 -8.22 8.47
N ASP A 23 -4.16 -8.58 9.74
CA ASP A 23 -4.31 -7.63 10.84
C ASP A 23 -3.22 -6.55 10.79
N GLU A 24 -1.97 -6.96 10.52
CA GLU A 24 -0.87 -6.00 10.36
C GLU A 24 -1.14 -5.02 9.22
N VAL A 25 -1.62 -5.55 8.09
CA VAL A 25 -1.94 -4.71 6.93
C VAL A 25 -2.99 -3.67 7.29
N LEU A 26 -4.06 -4.09 7.97
CA LEU A 26 -5.12 -3.15 8.34
C LEU A 26 -4.63 -2.05 9.28
N VAL A 27 -3.79 -2.38 10.25
CA VAL A 27 -3.20 -1.40 11.15
C VAL A 27 -2.35 -0.41 10.36
N ARG A 28 -1.53 -0.90 9.44
CA ARG A 28 -0.64 -0.04 8.64
C ARG A 28 -1.42 0.86 7.69
N ILE A 29 -2.53 0.37 7.14
CA ILE A 29 -3.39 1.20 6.29
C ILE A 29 -3.95 2.37 7.11
N GLU A 30 -4.37 2.14 8.35
CA GLU A 30 -4.85 3.22 9.19
C GLU A 30 -3.77 4.25 9.48
N LEU A 31 -2.53 3.79 9.73
CA LEU A 31 -1.40 4.70 9.89
C LEU A 31 -1.13 5.48 8.60
N PHE A 32 -1.24 4.83 7.45
CA PHE A 32 -1.01 5.45 6.15
C PHE A 32 -1.94 6.63 5.89
N LYS A 33 -3.17 6.58 6.39
CA LYS A 33 -4.14 7.65 6.17
C LYS A 33 -3.69 8.98 6.78
N GLN A 34 -2.76 8.96 7.72
CA GLN A 34 -2.16 10.15 8.29
C GLN A 34 -0.80 10.37 7.66
N ARG A 35 -0.66 11.44 6.88
CA ARG A 35 0.56 11.72 6.12
C ARG A 35 1.81 11.79 7.00
N LYS A 36 1.67 12.19 8.25
CA LYS A 36 2.80 12.25 9.20
C LYS A 36 3.46 10.89 9.44
N ASN A 37 2.76 9.80 9.16
CA ASN A 37 3.27 8.44 9.36
C ASN A 37 4.01 7.90 8.14
N HIS A 38 4.01 8.61 7.01
CA HIS A 38 4.56 8.08 5.77
C HIS A 38 6.06 7.80 5.86
N ARG A 39 6.79 8.60 6.62
CA ARG A 39 8.21 8.36 6.83
C ARG A 39 8.44 7.08 7.62
N PHE A 40 7.66 6.88 8.67
CA PHE A 40 7.71 5.66 9.48
C PHE A 40 7.40 4.43 8.63
N LEU A 41 6.43 4.55 7.72
CA LEU A 41 6.02 3.46 6.84
C LEU A 41 6.97 3.26 5.64
N GLU A 42 8.00 4.10 5.53
CA GLU A 42 8.93 4.07 4.42
C GLU A 42 8.23 4.25 3.06
N ALA A 43 7.23 5.12 3.02
CA ALA A 43 6.52 5.42 1.78
C ALA A 43 7.48 6.09 0.79
N HIS A 44 7.57 5.53 -0.41
CA HIS A 44 8.49 6.07 -1.42
C HIS A 44 8.00 5.73 -2.83
N LYS A 45 8.49 6.52 -3.79
CA LYS A 45 8.16 6.31 -5.20
C LYS A 45 8.90 5.12 -5.76
N LEU A 46 8.23 4.39 -6.62
CA LEU A 46 8.82 3.25 -7.33
C LEU A 46 9.36 3.70 -8.68
N GLN A 47 10.26 2.91 -9.24
CA GLN A 47 10.92 3.22 -10.51
C GLN A 47 10.69 2.08 -11.50
N GLY A 48 11.16 2.28 -12.75
CA GLY A 48 11.05 1.28 -13.79
C GLY A 48 9.60 1.09 -14.23
N LYS A 49 9.18 -0.15 -14.38
CA LYS A 49 7.81 -0.45 -14.84
C LYS A 49 6.72 -0.03 -13.87
N TYR A 50 7.10 0.27 -12.63
CA TYR A 50 6.15 0.75 -11.62
C TYR A 50 6.20 2.26 -11.42
N ALA A 51 6.87 2.98 -12.32
CA ALA A 51 6.93 4.44 -12.26
C ALA A 51 5.50 5.01 -12.22
N GLY A 52 5.29 6.00 -11.37
CA GLY A 52 3.96 6.56 -11.14
C GLY A 52 3.25 5.94 -9.95
N SER A 53 3.75 4.83 -9.42
CA SER A 53 3.25 4.21 -8.20
C SER A 53 4.24 4.40 -7.06
N LEU A 54 3.76 4.16 -5.84
CA LEU A 54 4.56 4.22 -4.62
C LEU A 54 4.34 2.94 -3.83
N SER A 55 5.15 2.73 -2.80
CA SER A 55 4.89 1.64 -1.87
C SER A 55 5.09 2.09 -0.44
N PHE A 56 4.47 1.37 0.50
CA PHE A 56 4.81 1.51 1.91
C PHE A 56 4.94 0.14 2.55
N SER A 57 5.70 0.08 3.64
CA SER A 57 6.04 -1.18 4.30
C SER A 57 4.98 -1.60 5.28
N ILE A 58 4.66 -2.89 5.28
CA ILE A 58 3.89 -3.52 6.35
C ILE A 58 4.86 -4.06 7.40
N ASN A 59 5.85 -4.83 6.94
CA ASN A 59 6.97 -5.32 7.73
C ASN A 59 8.13 -5.51 6.76
N TYR A 60 9.20 -6.16 7.19
CA TYR A 60 10.37 -6.32 6.32
C TYR A 60 10.12 -7.25 5.13
N ARG A 61 9.03 -8.01 5.13
CA ARG A 61 8.68 -8.93 4.03
C ARG A 61 7.56 -8.43 3.14
N ALA A 62 6.61 -7.69 3.70
CA ALA A 62 5.37 -7.35 3.01
C ALA A 62 5.26 -5.86 2.77
N ARG A 63 4.70 -5.49 1.61
CA ARG A 63 4.53 -4.11 1.18
C ARG A 63 3.19 -3.93 0.52
N VAL A 64 2.76 -2.68 0.45
CA VAL A 64 1.57 -2.27 -0.31
C VAL A 64 2.04 -1.36 -1.44
N ILE A 65 1.54 -1.61 -2.65
CA ILE A 65 1.75 -0.71 -3.78
C ILE A 65 0.50 0.15 -3.91
N PHE A 66 0.69 1.45 -4.07
CA PHE A 66 -0.44 2.38 -4.19
C PHE A 66 -0.10 3.49 -5.16
N LYS A 67 -1.10 4.26 -5.54
CA LYS A 67 -0.90 5.50 -6.27
C LYS A 67 -1.91 6.53 -5.80
N TYR A 68 -1.53 7.80 -5.90
CA TYR A 68 -2.45 8.88 -5.61
C TYR A 68 -3.39 9.10 -6.78
N ALA A 69 -4.57 9.65 -6.48
CA ALA A 69 -5.46 10.13 -7.53
C ALA A 69 -4.77 11.23 -8.33
N LYS A 70 -5.12 11.35 -9.61
CA LYS A 70 -4.49 12.34 -10.50
C LYS A 70 -4.70 13.77 -10.01
N ASP A 71 -5.85 14.04 -9.42
CA ASP A 71 -6.25 15.38 -9.03
C ASP A 71 -5.98 15.70 -7.57
N SER A 72 -5.55 14.74 -6.76
CA SER A 72 -5.41 14.99 -5.34
C SER A 72 -4.56 13.93 -4.64
N LYS A 73 -3.61 14.40 -3.83
CA LYS A 73 -2.84 13.51 -2.94
C LYS A 73 -3.60 13.19 -1.66
N ASN A 74 -4.84 13.66 -1.53
CA ASN A 74 -5.69 13.29 -0.40
C ASN A 74 -6.50 12.03 -0.68
N ARG A 75 -6.36 11.43 -1.85
CA ARG A 75 -6.95 10.14 -2.20
C ARG A 75 -5.88 9.23 -2.77
N ALA A 76 -5.91 7.98 -2.35
CA ALA A 76 -4.97 6.97 -2.81
C ALA A 76 -5.70 5.68 -3.11
N GLN A 77 -5.25 4.98 -4.15
CA GLN A 77 -5.76 3.66 -4.49
C GLN A 77 -4.70 2.63 -4.14
N LEU A 78 -5.06 1.65 -3.33
CA LEU A 78 -4.18 0.54 -2.99
C LEU A 78 -4.31 -0.52 -4.07
N LEU A 79 -3.19 -0.84 -4.73
CA LEU A 79 -3.18 -1.65 -5.94
C LEU A 79 -2.81 -3.10 -5.68
N ALA A 80 -1.88 -3.33 -4.74
CA ALA A 80 -1.35 -4.67 -4.50
C ALA A 80 -0.81 -4.76 -3.07
N VAL A 81 -0.85 -5.96 -2.51
CA VAL A 81 -0.26 -6.25 -1.21
C VAL A 81 0.36 -7.64 -1.23
N GLY A 82 1.54 -7.77 -0.67
CA GLY A 82 2.27 -9.04 -0.63
C GLY A 82 3.75 -8.82 -0.45
N GLY A 83 4.53 -9.88 -0.70
CA GLY A 83 5.97 -9.81 -0.67
C GLY A 83 6.55 -9.38 -2.01
N HIS A 84 7.76 -9.85 -2.31
CA HIS A 84 8.43 -9.46 -3.56
C HIS A 84 7.65 -9.85 -4.82
N GLU A 85 6.81 -10.87 -4.72
CA GLU A 85 6.04 -11.35 -5.87
C GLU A 85 5.11 -10.30 -6.46
N ILE A 86 4.74 -9.29 -5.69
CA ILE A 86 3.86 -8.24 -6.21
C ILE A 86 4.56 -7.32 -7.20
N TYR A 87 5.88 -7.38 -7.28
CA TYR A 87 6.67 -6.60 -8.23
C TYR A 87 6.93 -7.34 -9.54
N ASP A 88 6.56 -8.59 -9.62
CA ASP A 88 6.82 -9.42 -10.82
C ASP A 88 5.69 -9.39 -11.84
#